data_ec2761ed6f3ec761dff08de65ca8cf3d
#
_entry.id   ec2761ed6f3ec761dff08de65ca8cf3d
#
_cell.length_a   1.000
_cell.length_b   1.000
_cell.length_c   1.000
_cell.angle_alpha   90.00
_cell.angle_beta   90.00
_cell.angle_gamma   90.00
#
_symmetry.space_group_name_H-M   'P 1'
#
loop_
_entity.id
_entity.type
_entity.pdbx_description
1 polymer ?
#
loop_
_entity_poly.entity_id
_entity_poly.type
_entity_poly.pdbx_seq_one_letter_code
_entity_poly.pdbx_strand_id
1 'polypeptide(L)'
;MSRDGRRGGASGVSRSQGSRRGRDFRGPLLPPTVPGWRSRAERFDMAVLEAYEPIERAWQSRLEGLDVAVDEIPRIQPKDPNSVQWPPEVIADGPIPLARLIPAGVDTRGNTTRARIVLFRKPIELRAKKSGDLSDLLRDLLVAQVATHLGVEPSVIDPTITDEGD
;
A
#
# COMPACT_ATOMS: atom_id res chain seq x y z
N MET A 1 -43.46 38.82 -22.76
CA MET A 1 -43.25 37.39 -22.90
C MET A 1 -41.88 37.05 -22.37
N SER A 2 -41.84 36.57 -21.19
CA SER A 2 -40.58 36.12 -20.58
C SER A 2 -40.23 34.75 -21.11
N ARG A 3 -39.06 34.66 -21.66
CA ARG A 3 -38.46 33.40 -22.00
C ARG A 3 -37.64 32.92 -20.82
N ASP A 4 -38.17 31.93 -20.22
CA ASP A 4 -37.51 31.24 -19.17
C ASP A 4 -36.29 30.46 -19.73
N GLY A 5 -35.13 31.03 -19.57
CA GLY A 5 -33.89 30.38 -19.95
C GLY A 5 -33.58 29.26 -18.97
N ARG A 6 -33.93 28.07 -19.30
CA ARG A 6 -33.47 26.91 -18.56
C ARG A 6 -32.00 26.81 -18.68
N ARG A 7 -31.37 27.31 -17.70
CA ARG A 7 -30.00 26.91 -17.43
C ARG A 7 -30.02 25.55 -16.82
N GLY A 8 -29.85 24.56 -17.66
CA GLY A 8 -29.43 23.27 -17.19
C GLY A 8 -28.14 23.45 -16.42
N GLY A 9 -28.26 23.45 -15.12
CA GLY A 9 -27.09 23.34 -14.28
C GLY A 9 -26.39 22.05 -14.64
N ALA A 10 -25.30 22.18 -15.41
CA ALA A 10 -24.33 21.12 -15.40
C ALA A 10 -23.87 21.01 -13.95
N SER A 11 -24.47 20.10 -13.24
CA SER A 11 -23.88 19.61 -12.02
C SER A 11 -22.51 19.10 -12.43
N GLY A 12 -21.52 19.93 -12.25
CA GLY A 12 -20.17 19.49 -12.30
C GLY A 12 -20.07 18.39 -11.27
N VAL A 13 -20.16 17.17 -11.73
CA VAL A 13 -19.69 16.07 -10.96
C VAL A 13 -18.23 16.40 -10.74
N SER A 14 -17.95 16.99 -9.60
CA SER A 14 -16.63 17.02 -9.07
C SER A 14 -16.24 15.56 -8.97
N ARG A 15 -15.61 15.08 -10.00
CA ARG A 15 -14.84 13.86 -9.87
C ARG A 15 -13.78 14.23 -8.85
N SER A 16 -14.07 13.89 -7.61
CA SER A 16 -13.01 13.81 -6.64
C SER A 16 -11.96 12.99 -7.34
N GLN A 17 -10.89 13.64 -7.72
CA GLN A 17 -9.75 12.93 -8.23
C GLN A 17 -9.30 12.11 -7.04
N GLY A 18 -9.86 10.90 -6.96
CA GLY A 18 -9.50 9.96 -5.96
C GLY A 18 -8.00 9.97 -5.89
N SER A 19 -7.53 10.21 -4.73
CA SER A 19 -6.13 10.34 -4.43
C SER A 19 -5.31 9.42 -5.31
N ARG A 20 -4.58 9.95 -6.25
CA ARG A 20 -3.62 9.21 -7.07
C ARG A 20 -2.51 8.58 -6.24
N ARG A 21 -2.58 8.72 -4.92
CA ARG A 21 -1.56 8.31 -3.96
C ARG A 21 -1.81 6.95 -3.31
N GLY A 22 -2.85 6.24 -3.71
CA GLY A 22 -3.11 4.92 -3.18
C GLY A 22 -4.40 4.83 -2.41
N ARG A 23 -4.84 3.61 -2.20
CA ARG A 23 -6.06 3.29 -1.50
C ARG A 23 -5.76 2.93 -0.06
N ASP A 24 -6.45 3.58 0.84
CA ASP A 24 -6.38 3.26 2.25
C ASP A 24 -7.35 2.11 2.54
N PHE A 25 -6.83 1.04 3.15
CA PHE A 25 -7.62 -0.13 3.52
C PHE A 25 -8.26 -0.02 4.90
N ARG A 26 -8.30 1.16 5.47
CA ARG A 26 -9.04 1.37 6.70
C ARG A 26 -10.52 1.50 6.42
N GLY A 27 -11.26 0.59 6.94
CA GLY A 27 -12.71 0.56 6.85
C GLY A 27 -13.22 -0.73 6.20
N PRO A 28 -14.53 -0.99 6.32
CA PRO A 28 -15.10 -2.19 5.73
C PRO A 28 -14.99 -2.08 4.21
N LEU A 29 -14.28 -3.01 3.61
CA LEU A 29 -14.38 -3.24 2.18
C LEU A 29 -15.76 -3.79 1.91
N LEU A 30 -16.54 -3.03 1.17
CA LEU A 30 -17.81 -3.53 0.69
C LEU A 30 -17.55 -4.68 -0.28
N PRO A 31 -18.13 -5.87 -0.04
CA PRO A 31 -18.02 -6.95 -0.98
C PRO A 31 -18.55 -6.49 -2.34
N PRO A 32 -17.91 -6.88 -3.45
CA PRO A 32 -18.40 -6.51 -4.76
C PRO A 32 -19.80 -7.06 -4.96
N THR A 33 -20.72 -6.18 -5.30
CA THR A 33 -22.14 -6.53 -5.51
C THR A 33 -22.36 -7.27 -6.83
N VAL A 34 -21.35 -7.30 -7.70
CA VAL A 34 -21.42 -7.98 -9.00
C VAL A 34 -20.60 -9.27 -8.94
N PRO A 35 -21.23 -10.43 -9.01
CA PRO A 35 -20.51 -11.70 -9.00
C PRO A 35 -19.69 -11.86 -10.28
N GLY A 36 -18.45 -12.30 -10.14
CA GLY A 36 -17.69 -12.93 -11.18
C GLY A 36 -16.62 -12.10 -11.88
N TRP A 37 -16.59 -10.76 -11.75
CA TRP A 37 -15.54 -9.98 -12.41
C TRP A 37 -14.92 -8.95 -11.49
N ARG A 38 -13.61 -9.09 -11.26
CA ARG A 38 -12.82 -8.12 -10.51
C ARG A 38 -11.68 -7.62 -11.37
N SER A 39 -11.39 -6.31 -11.33
CA SER A 39 -10.23 -5.73 -11.96
C SER A 39 -8.93 -6.27 -11.32
N ARG A 40 -7.82 -6.10 -12.00
CA ARG A 40 -6.49 -6.44 -11.44
C ARG A 40 -6.21 -5.67 -10.15
N ALA A 41 -6.59 -4.39 -10.12
CA ALA A 41 -6.42 -3.56 -8.93
C ALA A 41 -7.23 -4.11 -7.75
N GLU A 42 -8.47 -4.50 -7.97
CA GLU A 42 -9.31 -5.07 -6.92
C GLU A 42 -8.79 -6.42 -6.41
N ARG A 43 -8.30 -7.27 -7.31
CA ARG A 43 -7.68 -8.55 -6.92
C ARG A 43 -6.42 -8.34 -6.10
N PHE A 44 -5.61 -7.35 -6.49
CA PHE A 44 -4.42 -6.99 -5.74
C PHE A 44 -4.78 -6.46 -4.36
N ASP A 45 -5.74 -5.56 -4.27
CA ASP A 45 -6.22 -5.01 -3.00
C ASP A 45 -6.73 -6.13 -2.06
N MET A 46 -7.46 -7.09 -2.60
CA MET A 46 -7.93 -8.25 -1.83
C MET A 46 -6.78 -9.13 -1.34
N ALA A 47 -5.78 -9.35 -2.19
CA ALA A 47 -4.60 -10.12 -1.81
C ALA A 47 -3.80 -9.42 -0.69
N VAL A 48 -3.70 -8.10 -0.73
CA VAL A 48 -3.06 -7.31 0.34
C VAL A 48 -3.80 -7.48 1.66
N LEU A 49 -5.13 -7.38 1.64
CA LEU A 49 -5.94 -7.56 2.84
C LEU A 49 -5.81 -8.96 3.44
N GLU A 50 -5.84 -9.98 2.61
CA GLU A 50 -5.66 -11.36 3.03
C GLU A 50 -4.28 -11.60 3.66
N ALA A 51 -3.24 -10.97 3.09
CA ALA A 51 -1.88 -11.07 3.62
C ALA A 51 -1.70 -10.28 4.93
N TYR A 52 -2.34 -9.14 5.07
CA TYR A 52 -2.18 -8.26 6.22
C TYR A 52 -3.05 -8.66 7.42
N GLU A 53 -4.22 -9.23 7.20
CA GLU A 53 -5.18 -9.57 8.26
C GLU A 53 -4.58 -10.40 9.40
N PRO A 54 -3.83 -11.48 9.15
CA PRO A 54 -3.23 -12.26 10.23
C PRO A 54 -2.21 -11.46 11.07
N ILE A 55 -1.45 -10.59 10.43
CA ILE A 55 -0.47 -9.72 11.09
C ILE A 55 -1.19 -8.70 11.98
N GLU A 56 -2.20 -8.04 11.43
CA GLU A 56 -3.00 -7.06 12.17
C GLU A 56 -3.68 -7.69 13.37
N ARG A 57 -4.24 -8.88 13.22
CA ARG A 57 -4.91 -9.60 14.30
C ARG A 57 -3.95 -9.96 15.44
N ALA A 58 -2.75 -10.42 15.10
CA ALA A 58 -1.75 -10.82 16.09
C ALA A 58 -1.12 -9.61 16.82
N TRP A 59 -1.04 -8.48 16.18
CA TRP A 59 -0.32 -7.28 16.67
C TRP A 59 -1.24 -6.06 16.82
N GLN A 60 -2.52 -6.26 16.93
CA GLN A 60 -3.55 -5.22 16.87
C GLN A 60 -3.25 -4.00 17.73
N SER A 61 -2.89 -4.18 18.99
CA SER A 61 -2.61 -3.07 19.90
C SER A 61 -1.40 -2.21 19.48
N ARG A 62 -0.44 -2.81 18.79
CA ARG A 62 0.78 -2.12 18.34
C ARG A 62 0.67 -1.55 16.94
N LEU A 63 -0.35 -1.94 16.18
CA LEU A 63 -0.54 -1.51 14.80
C LEU A 63 -1.69 -0.50 14.62
N GLU A 64 -2.29 -0.02 15.69
CA GLU A 64 -3.40 0.94 15.63
C GLU A 64 -3.03 2.22 14.89
N GLY A 65 -1.78 2.64 14.95
CA GLY A 65 -1.28 3.86 14.28
C GLY A 65 -0.74 3.64 12.87
N LEU A 66 -0.88 2.44 12.31
CA LEU A 66 -0.31 2.08 11.03
C LEU A 66 -1.40 1.86 9.99
N ASP A 67 -1.29 2.56 8.87
CA ASP A 67 -2.15 2.38 7.71
C ASP A 67 -1.41 1.61 6.61
N VAL A 68 -2.14 0.88 5.79
CA VAL A 68 -1.62 0.21 4.59
C VAL A 68 -2.30 0.81 3.37
N ALA A 69 -1.53 1.16 2.37
CA ALA A 69 -2.02 1.76 1.13
C ALA A 69 -1.36 1.11 -0.09
N VAL A 70 -2.00 1.23 -1.23
CA VAL A 70 -1.49 0.73 -2.51
C VAL A 70 -1.41 1.88 -3.51
N ASP A 71 -0.23 2.07 -4.07
CA ASP A 71 -0.01 2.93 -5.22
C ASP A 71 0.27 2.09 -6.47
N GLU A 72 0.00 2.65 -7.63
CA GLU A 72 0.24 1.97 -8.90
C GLU A 72 1.74 1.80 -9.19
N ILE A 73 2.48 2.89 -9.08
CA ILE A 73 3.91 2.96 -9.37
C ILE A 73 4.63 3.82 -8.34
N PRO A 74 5.89 3.50 -8.03
CA PRO A 74 6.68 4.33 -7.12
C PRO A 74 7.04 5.69 -7.74
N ARG A 75 7.01 6.73 -6.91
CA ARG A 75 7.46 8.08 -7.28
C ARG A 75 8.75 8.46 -6.57
N ILE A 76 9.40 7.50 -5.98
CA ILE A 76 10.68 7.67 -5.29
C ILE A 76 11.82 7.18 -6.18
N GLN A 77 12.95 7.84 -6.07
CA GLN A 77 14.15 7.48 -6.80
C GLN A 77 15.30 7.23 -5.82
N PRO A 78 16.27 6.38 -6.18
CA PRO A 78 17.46 6.24 -5.37
C PRO A 78 18.22 7.55 -5.29
N LYS A 79 18.82 7.83 -4.12
CA LYS A 79 19.63 9.05 -3.92
C LYS A 79 20.80 9.11 -4.87
N ASP A 80 21.38 7.98 -5.20
CA ASP A 80 22.44 7.85 -6.18
C ASP A 80 22.05 6.80 -7.21
N PRO A 81 21.80 7.20 -8.47
CA PRO A 81 21.45 6.25 -9.52
C PRO A 81 22.56 5.26 -9.87
N ASN A 82 23.81 5.53 -9.49
CA ASN A 82 24.96 4.65 -9.75
C ASN A 82 25.21 3.63 -8.62
N SER A 83 24.74 3.92 -7.42
CA SER A 83 24.76 2.96 -6.31
C SER A 83 23.34 2.81 -5.78
N VAL A 84 22.72 1.70 -6.10
CA VAL A 84 21.32 1.45 -5.73
C VAL A 84 21.25 1.10 -4.25
N GLN A 85 21.30 2.12 -3.41
CA GLN A 85 21.10 2.00 -1.97
C GLN A 85 19.82 2.70 -1.57
N TRP A 86 18.94 1.94 -0.96
CA TRP A 86 17.69 2.44 -0.42
C TRP A 86 17.78 2.57 1.10
N PRO A 87 17.10 3.55 1.71
CA PRO A 87 16.98 3.61 3.16
C PRO A 87 16.21 2.39 3.70
N PRO A 88 16.34 2.06 5.00
CA PRO A 88 15.68 0.89 5.60
C PRO A 88 14.16 0.84 5.41
N GLU A 89 13.52 1.99 5.21
CA GLU A 89 12.07 2.10 5.02
C GLU A 89 11.62 1.65 3.63
N VAL A 90 12.55 1.45 2.70
CA VAL A 90 12.24 1.03 1.33
C VAL A 90 12.69 -0.40 1.11
N ILE A 91 11.78 -1.23 0.63
CA ILE A 91 12.10 -2.56 0.13
C ILE A 91 12.06 -2.50 -1.39
N ALA A 92 13.11 -2.93 -2.04
CA ALA A 92 13.26 -2.81 -3.48
C ALA A 92 13.85 -4.07 -4.11
N ASP A 93 13.53 -4.27 -5.37
CA ASP A 93 14.18 -5.23 -6.25
C ASP A 93 15.18 -4.45 -7.14
N GLY A 94 16.43 -4.35 -6.67
CA GLY A 94 17.42 -3.47 -7.30
C GLY A 94 16.97 -2.01 -7.33
N PRO A 95 16.89 -1.38 -8.51
CA PRO A 95 16.47 0.02 -8.62
C PRO A 95 14.94 0.23 -8.51
N ILE A 96 14.16 -0.84 -8.40
CA ILE A 96 12.71 -0.79 -8.45
C ILE A 96 12.13 -0.97 -7.05
N PRO A 97 11.55 0.08 -6.43
CA PRO A 97 10.89 -0.03 -5.14
C PRO A 97 9.64 -0.90 -5.21
N LEU A 98 9.47 -1.78 -4.25
CA LEU A 98 8.29 -2.62 -4.08
C LEU A 98 7.38 -2.10 -2.97
N ALA A 99 7.96 -1.58 -1.89
CA ALA A 99 7.23 -1.08 -0.75
C ALA A 99 8.00 0.04 -0.05
N ARG A 100 7.27 0.92 0.62
CA ARG A 100 7.86 2.00 1.42
C ARG A 100 7.09 2.17 2.72
N LEU A 101 7.81 2.29 3.82
CA LEU A 101 7.27 2.72 5.11
C LEU A 101 7.44 4.24 5.24
N ILE A 102 6.34 4.94 5.42
CA ILE A 102 6.33 6.37 5.73
C ILE A 102 6.07 6.50 7.22
N PRO A 103 7.01 7.02 8.01
CA PRO A 103 6.80 7.17 9.44
C PRO A 103 5.74 8.21 9.75
N ALA A 104 5.14 8.11 10.94
CA ALA A 104 4.26 9.15 11.46
C ALA A 104 5.04 10.48 11.58
N GLY A 105 4.35 11.56 11.34
CA GLY A 105 4.99 12.87 11.35
C GLY A 105 3.98 14.01 11.36
N VAL A 106 4.39 15.12 10.80
CA VAL A 106 3.57 16.32 10.66
C VAL A 106 3.60 16.76 9.20
N ASP A 107 2.44 17.04 8.63
CA ASP A 107 2.35 17.53 7.27
C ASP A 107 2.72 19.03 7.15
N THR A 108 2.69 19.54 5.93
CA THR A 108 3.01 20.96 5.65
C THR A 108 2.02 21.94 6.29
N ARG A 109 0.85 21.48 6.73
CA ARG A 109 -0.18 22.28 7.40
C ARG A 109 -0.11 22.20 8.93
N GLY A 110 0.84 21.44 9.48
CA GLY A 110 0.99 21.24 10.92
C GLY A 110 0.08 20.14 11.49
N ASN A 111 -0.61 19.36 10.66
CA ASN A 111 -1.43 18.25 11.11
C ASN A 111 -0.59 16.99 11.31
N THR A 112 -0.89 16.23 12.34
CA THR A 112 -0.26 14.94 12.58
C THR A 112 -0.67 13.94 11.52
N THR A 113 0.29 13.17 11.01
CA THR A 113 0.07 12.09 10.05
C THR A 113 0.39 10.75 10.67
N ARG A 114 -0.32 9.70 10.24
CA ARG A 114 -0.11 8.34 10.72
C ARG A 114 1.02 7.68 9.93
N ALA A 115 1.67 6.71 10.55
CA ALA A 115 2.59 5.84 9.83
C ALA A 115 1.84 5.06 8.75
N ARG A 116 2.49 4.81 7.62
CA ARG A 116 1.85 4.17 6.47
C ARG A 116 2.82 3.28 5.73
N ILE A 117 2.40 2.07 5.45
CA ILE A 117 3.06 1.18 4.49
C ILE A 117 2.42 1.41 3.12
N VAL A 118 3.22 1.73 2.12
CA VAL A 118 2.78 1.87 0.73
C VAL A 118 3.34 0.72 -0.09
N LEU A 119 2.46 -0.03 -0.74
CA LEU A 119 2.81 -1.11 -1.65
C LEU A 119 2.65 -0.62 -3.08
N PHE A 120 3.62 -0.91 -3.94
CA PHE A 120 3.59 -0.50 -5.34
C PHE A 120 3.11 -1.64 -6.22
N ARG A 121 1.86 -1.57 -6.67
CA ARG A 121 1.16 -2.67 -7.33
C ARG A 121 1.89 -3.21 -8.56
N LYS A 122 2.23 -2.34 -9.50
CA LYS A 122 2.84 -2.78 -10.76
C LYS A 122 4.20 -3.45 -10.58
N PRO A 123 5.13 -2.86 -9.83
CA PRO A 123 6.40 -3.55 -9.52
C PRO A 123 6.21 -4.88 -8.80
N ILE A 124 5.30 -4.94 -7.84
CA ILE A 124 5.02 -6.18 -7.09
C ILE A 124 4.44 -7.24 -8.01
N GLU A 125 3.46 -6.92 -8.84
CA GLU A 125 2.88 -7.85 -9.81
C GLU A 125 3.93 -8.37 -10.79
N LEU A 126 4.81 -7.49 -11.27
CA LEU A 126 5.89 -7.87 -12.16
C LEU A 126 6.88 -8.83 -11.48
N ARG A 127 7.23 -8.56 -10.22
CA ARG A 127 8.09 -9.43 -9.43
C ARG A 127 7.42 -10.78 -9.15
N ALA A 128 6.14 -10.78 -8.83
CA ALA A 128 5.37 -12.00 -8.56
C ALA A 128 5.31 -12.92 -9.77
N LYS A 129 5.26 -12.38 -10.98
CA LYS A 129 5.33 -13.19 -12.22
C LYS A 129 6.62 -13.98 -12.33
N LYS A 130 7.72 -13.45 -11.82
CA LYS A 130 9.03 -14.14 -11.81
C LYS A 130 9.14 -15.16 -10.70
N SER A 131 8.60 -14.87 -9.53
CA SER A 131 8.70 -15.73 -8.35
C SER A 131 7.56 -16.72 -8.19
N GLY A 132 6.45 -16.51 -8.90
CA GLY A 132 5.32 -17.43 -8.99
C GLY A 132 4.24 -17.29 -7.93
N ASP A 133 4.42 -16.50 -6.86
CA ASP A 133 3.41 -16.36 -5.82
C ASP A 133 3.28 -14.94 -5.29
N LEU A 134 2.16 -14.29 -5.66
CA LEU A 134 1.83 -12.95 -5.20
C LEU A 134 1.55 -12.93 -3.69
N SER A 135 0.85 -13.91 -3.17
CA SER A 135 0.47 -13.96 -1.75
C SER A 135 1.68 -14.03 -0.83
N ASP A 136 2.64 -14.90 -1.16
CA ASP A 136 3.87 -15.02 -0.41
C ASP A 136 4.72 -13.75 -0.47
N LEU A 137 4.83 -13.15 -1.66
CA LEU A 137 5.56 -11.90 -1.82
C LEU A 137 4.94 -10.76 -0.99
N LEU A 138 3.61 -10.61 -1.03
CA LEU A 138 2.91 -9.60 -0.23
C LEU A 138 3.10 -9.83 1.27
N ARG A 139 3.02 -11.08 1.70
CA ARG A 139 3.26 -11.43 3.10
C ARG A 139 4.67 -11.04 3.54
N ASP A 140 5.69 -11.39 2.76
CA ASP A 140 7.08 -11.08 3.07
C ASP A 140 7.31 -9.56 3.14
N LEU A 141 6.74 -8.81 2.20
CA LEU A 141 6.85 -7.35 2.19
C LEU A 141 6.17 -6.72 3.40
N LEU A 142 4.96 -7.17 3.74
CA LEU A 142 4.22 -6.65 4.89
C LEU A 142 4.89 -7.00 6.22
N VAL A 143 5.36 -8.23 6.37
CA VAL A 143 6.11 -8.64 7.57
C VAL A 143 7.36 -7.79 7.75
N ALA A 144 8.14 -7.60 6.69
CA ALA A 144 9.35 -6.79 6.75
C ALA A 144 9.06 -5.33 7.11
N GLN A 145 8.01 -4.73 6.55
CA GLN A 145 7.64 -3.35 6.84
C GLN A 145 7.07 -3.18 8.25
N VAL A 146 6.26 -4.11 8.71
CA VAL A 146 5.76 -4.11 10.10
C VAL A 146 6.91 -4.27 11.08
N ALA A 147 7.84 -5.16 10.79
CA ALA A 147 9.04 -5.34 11.62
C ALA A 147 9.86 -4.05 11.70
N THR A 148 10.08 -3.37 10.59
CA THR A 148 10.76 -2.08 10.56
C THR A 148 9.99 -1.02 11.36
N HIS A 149 8.68 -0.96 11.22
CA HIS A 149 7.83 -0.03 11.98
C HIS A 149 7.92 -0.27 13.50
N LEU A 150 7.92 -1.53 13.92
CA LEU A 150 7.99 -1.90 15.34
C LEU A 150 9.42 -1.95 15.89
N GLY A 151 10.43 -1.88 15.04
CA GLY A 151 11.83 -2.00 15.45
C GLY A 151 12.23 -3.38 15.93
N VAL A 152 11.65 -4.42 15.33
CA VAL A 152 11.91 -5.82 15.66
C VAL A 152 12.36 -6.59 14.42
N GLU A 153 12.90 -7.80 14.63
CA GLU A 153 13.25 -8.68 13.53
C GLU A 153 12.00 -9.25 12.84
N PRO A 154 12.03 -9.50 11.53
CA PRO A 154 10.89 -10.09 10.81
C PRO A 154 10.41 -11.42 11.38
N SER A 155 11.31 -12.25 11.90
CA SER A 155 11.00 -13.52 12.53
C SER A 155 10.16 -13.39 13.81
N VAL A 156 10.16 -12.21 14.43
CA VAL A 156 9.29 -11.92 15.59
C VAL A 156 7.85 -11.72 15.11
N ILE A 157 7.66 -11.12 13.95
CA ILE A 157 6.33 -10.92 13.36
C ILE A 157 5.80 -12.23 12.78
N ASP A 158 6.63 -12.95 12.06
CA ASP A 158 6.28 -14.24 11.46
C ASP A 158 7.41 -15.26 11.66
N PRO A 159 7.23 -16.18 12.61
CA PRO A 159 8.26 -17.19 12.91
C PRO A 159 8.53 -18.18 11.76
N THR A 160 7.68 -18.21 10.74
CA THR A 160 7.88 -19.09 9.59
C THR A 160 8.87 -18.52 8.58
N ILE A 161 9.18 -17.24 8.69
CA ILE A 161 10.24 -16.62 7.92
C ILE A 161 11.56 -17.02 8.57
N THR A 162 12.14 -18.09 8.09
CA THR A 162 13.53 -18.40 8.37
C THR A 162 14.39 -17.33 7.71
N ASP A 163 15.26 -16.75 8.48
CA ASP A 163 16.31 -15.86 7.98
C ASP A 163 17.20 -16.70 7.06
N GLU A 164 16.83 -16.79 5.78
CA GLU A 164 17.71 -17.33 4.75
C GLU A 164 18.76 -16.26 4.40
N GLY A 165 19.38 -15.75 5.44
CA GLY A 165 20.44 -14.79 5.33
C GLY A 165 21.76 -15.48 5.64
N ASP A 166 22.39 -15.91 4.61
CA ASP A 166 23.83 -15.93 4.61
C ASP A 166 24.36 -15.76 3.19
#